data_73faf009cafae426c2717d36c15eb3ec
#
_entry.id   73faf009cafae426c2717d36c15eb3ec
#
_cell.length_a   1.000
_cell.length_b   1.000
_cell.length_c   1.000
_cell.angle_alpha   90.00
_cell.angle_beta   90.00
_cell.angle_gamma   90.00
#
_symmetry.space_group_name_H-M   'P 1'
#
loop_
_entity.id
_entity.type
_entity.pdbx_description
1 polymer ?
#
loop_
_entity_poly.entity_id
_entity_poly.type
_entity_poly.pdbx_seq_one_letter_code
_entity_poly.pdbx_strand_id
1 'polypeptide(L)'
;ALPHIRKYNRFTMISNRNFQFIPEDMEAGFLDFCKSFGLPHRIIPSIHTGAPEKGDLYLVVSDEDLFELIRTCMKKNWVLGKDIGIISYDETPLKSILAGGIAVISTDFAKMGQTASGMIKGRIMGKMGNPCRLILRPSL
;
A
#
# COMPACT_ATOMS: atom_id res chain seq x y z
N ALA A 1 6.74 -3.89 -10.63
CA ALA A 1 5.51 -4.27 -9.90
C ALA A 1 4.61 -5.23 -10.67
N LEU A 2 4.31 -4.96 -11.94
CA LEU A 2 3.34 -5.73 -12.74
C LEU A 2 3.51 -7.26 -12.72
N PRO A 3 4.72 -7.85 -12.86
CA PRO A 3 4.86 -9.31 -12.81
C PRO A 3 4.39 -9.90 -11.47
N HIS A 4 4.60 -9.18 -10.37
CA HIS A 4 4.18 -9.61 -9.03
C HIS A 4 2.68 -9.45 -8.81
N ILE A 5 2.04 -8.46 -9.45
CA ILE A 5 0.62 -8.14 -9.30
C ILE A 5 -0.25 -9.08 -10.15
N ARG A 6 0.18 -9.40 -11.37
CA ARG A 6 -0.61 -10.21 -12.33
C ARG A 6 -0.85 -11.65 -11.91
N LYS A 7 -0.16 -12.15 -10.91
CA LYS A 7 -0.42 -13.50 -10.38
C LYS A 7 -1.68 -13.59 -9.51
N TYR A 8 -2.24 -12.42 -9.12
CA TYR A 8 -3.44 -12.35 -8.30
C TYR A 8 -4.70 -12.15 -9.15
N ASN A 9 -5.83 -12.66 -8.64
CA ASN A 9 -7.12 -12.61 -9.34
C ASN A 9 -7.68 -11.19 -9.43
N ARG A 10 -7.48 -10.39 -8.38
CA ARG A 10 -8.03 -9.05 -8.24
C ARG A 10 -7.15 -8.17 -7.36
N PHE A 11 -7.04 -6.89 -7.71
CA PHE A 11 -6.37 -5.89 -6.91
C PHE A 11 -7.40 -5.06 -6.15
N THR A 12 -7.44 -5.20 -4.83
CA THR A 12 -8.39 -4.52 -3.94
C THR A 12 -7.66 -3.44 -3.15
N MET A 13 -8.12 -2.18 -3.25
CA MET A 13 -7.68 -1.10 -2.38
C MET A 13 -8.62 -0.98 -1.18
N ILE A 14 -8.05 -0.94 0.03
CA ILE A 14 -8.80 -0.64 1.26
C ILE A 14 -8.56 0.84 1.59
N SER A 15 -9.62 1.65 1.46
CA SER A 15 -9.57 3.10 1.59
C SER A 15 -10.63 3.58 2.58
N ASN A 16 -10.23 3.74 3.84
CA ASN A 16 -11.13 4.16 4.92
C ASN A 16 -11.10 5.67 5.12
N ARG A 17 -11.93 6.39 4.40
CA ARG A 17 -12.02 7.86 4.46
C ARG A 17 -12.54 8.40 5.80
N ASN A 18 -13.17 7.55 6.64
CA ASN A 18 -13.74 7.99 7.91
C ASN A 18 -12.71 8.14 9.03
N PHE A 19 -11.59 7.42 8.94
CA PHE A 19 -10.57 7.38 10.00
C PHE A 19 -9.22 7.94 9.59
N GLN A 20 -9.00 8.17 8.30
CA GLN A 20 -7.71 8.66 7.80
C GLN A 20 -7.90 9.58 6.60
N PHE A 21 -7.13 10.67 6.56
CA PHE A 21 -7.06 11.50 5.35
C PHE A 21 -6.38 10.71 4.23
N ILE A 22 -7.16 10.36 3.23
CA ILE A 22 -6.67 9.73 2.01
C ILE A 22 -6.81 10.76 0.88
N PRO A 23 -5.70 11.20 0.26
CA PRO A 23 -5.76 12.10 -0.87
C PRO A 23 -6.63 11.50 -2.00
N GLU A 24 -7.49 12.32 -2.60
CA GLU A 24 -8.33 11.89 -3.75
C GLU A 24 -7.48 11.36 -4.91
N ASP A 25 -6.31 11.93 -5.11
CA ASP A 25 -5.35 11.51 -6.14
C ASP A 25 -4.85 10.07 -5.94
N MET A 26 -4.87 9.54 -4.70
CA MET A 26 -4.42 8.17 -4.43
C MET A 26 -5.38 7.14 -5.01
N GLU A 27 -6.69 7.31 -4.80
CA GLU A 27 -7.71 6.43 -5.37
C GLU A 27 -7.77 6.57 -6.90
N ALA A 28 -7.69 7.81 -7.41
CA ALA A 28 -7.65 8.08 -8.83
C ALA A 28 -6.43 7.39 -9.48
N GLY A 29 -5.25 7.52 -8.89
CA GLY A 29 -4.03 6.86 -9.37
C GLY A 29 -4.12 5.33 -9.33
N PHE A 30 -4.75 4.76 -8.29
CA PHE A 30 -5.01 3.31 -8.22
C PHE A 30 -5.92 2.86 -9.35
N LEU A 31 -7.02 3.57 -9.60
CA LEU A 31 -7.97 3.25 -10.67
C LEU A 31 -7.33 3.37 -12.05
N ASP A 32 -6.58 4.45 -12.29
CA ASP A 32 -5.88 4.67 -13.56
C ASP A 32 -4.83 3.60 -13.83
N PHE A 33 -4.07 3.20 -12.80
CA PHE A 33 -3.14 2.09 -12.90
C PHE A 33 -3.86 0.79 -13.27
N CYS A 34 -4.92 0.43 -12.55
CA CYS A 34 -5.66 -0.81 -12.82
C CYS A 34 -6.28 -0.83 -14.23
N LYS A 35 -6.88 0.27 -14.67
CA LYS A 35 -7.44 0.42 -16.01
C LYS A 35 -6.37 0.31 -17.09
N SER A 36 -5.25 1.01 -16.92
CA SER A 36 -4.15 1.04 -17.90
C SER A 36 -3.55 -0.34 -18.16
N PHE A 37 -3.58 -1.22 -17.16
CA PHE A 37 -3.01 -2.57 -17.26
C PHE A 37 -4.06 -3.70 -17.32
N GLY A 38 -5.35 -3.34 -17.42
CA GLY A 38 -6.45 -4.31 -17.54
C GLY A 38 -6.58 -5.21 -16.30
N LEU A 39 -6.30 -4.70 -15.10
CA LEU A 39 -6.34 -5.47 -13.86
C LEU A 39 -7.76 -5.46 -13.28
N PRO A 40 -8.37 -6.64 -12.96
CA PRO A 40 -9.57 -6.70 -12.15
C PRO A 40 -9.33 -6.00 -10.82
N HIS A 41 -10.20 -5.06 -10.44
CA HIS A 41 -9.98 -4.24 -9.25
C HIS A 41 -11.27 -3.85 -8.55
N ARG A 42 -11.15 -3.47 -7.28
CA ARG A 42 -12.21 -2.81 -6.48
C ARG A 42 -11.61 -1.92 -5.39
N ILE A 43 -12.43 -1.00 -4.88
CA ILE A 43 -12.13 -0.22 -3.67
C ILE A 43 -13.18 -0.58 -2.63
N ILE A 44 -12.74 -0.85 -1.40
CA ILE A 44 -13.62 -1.11 -0.26
C ILE A 44 -13.26 -0.15 0.89
N PRO A 45 -14.25 0.29 1.68
CA PRO A 45 -14.00 1.27 2.75
C PRO A 45 -13.28 0.66 3.97
N SER A 46 -13.35 -0.64 4.18
CA SER A 46 -12.70 -1.34 5.30
C SER A 46 -12.62 -2.83 5.01
N ILE A 47 -11.66 -3.49 5.64
CA ILE A 47 -11.56 -4.95 5.60
C ILE A 47 -12.79 -5.66 6.19
N HIS A 48 -13.52 -4.99 7.06
CA HIS A 48 -14.74 -5.54 7.67
C HIS A 48 -15.96 -5.52 6.73
N THR A 49 -15.95 -4.73 5.66
CA THR A 49 -17.04 -4.63 4.69
C THR A 49 -16.99 -5.70 3.60
N GLY A 50 -15.87 -6.43 3.51
CA GLY A 50 -15.73 -7.55 2.57
C GLY A 50 -14.70 -8.53 3.08
N ALA A 51 -15.10 -9.78 3.29
CA ALA A 51 -14.17 -10.81 3.73
C ALA A 51 -12.99 -10.93 2.76
N PRO A 52 -11.74 -11.04 3.25
CA PRO A 52 -10.60 -11.30 2.41
C PRO A 52 -10.75 -12.61 1.65
N GLU A 53 -10.36 -12.58 0.37
CA GLU A 53 -10.43 -13.71 -0.54
C GLU A 53 -9.04 -14.21 -0.89
N LYS A 54 -8.89 -15.55 -0.94
CA LYS A 54 -7.66 -16.18 -1.37
C LYS A 54 -7.42 -15.92 -2.85
N GLY A 55 -6.19 -15.58 -3.21
CA GLY A 55 -5.83 -15.22 -4.58
C GLY A 55 -5.94 -13.73 -4.90
N ASP A 56 -6.44 -12.90 -3.99
CA ASP A 56 -6.50 -11.44 -4.16
C ASP A 56 -5.23 -10.75 -3.66
N LEU A 57 -4.96 -9.57 -4.23
CA LEU A 57 -3.95 -8.62 -3.78
C LEU A 57 -4.64 -7.43 -3.10
N TYR A 58 -4.14 -7.02 -1.95
CA TYR A 58 -4.67 -5.89 -1.18
C TYR A 58 -3.65 -4.75 -1.10
N LEU A 59 -4.07 -3.54 -1.47
CA LEU A 59 -3.39 -2.29 -1.13
C LEU A 59 -4.06 -1.72 0.12
N VAL A 60 -3.30 -1.65 1.22
CA VAL A 60 -3.81 -1.25 2.53
C VAL A 60 -3.15 0.05 2.96
N VAL A 61 -3.96 1.08 3.21
CA VAL A 61 -3.46 2.40 3.60
C VAL A 61 -3.31 2.51 5.12
N SER A 62 -4.29 2.02 5.90
CA SER A 62 -4.27 2.11 7.36
C SER A 62 -3.55 0.91 8.00
N ASP A 63 -2.86 1.15 9.11
CA ASP A 63 -2.22 0.09 9.90
C ASP A 63 -3.26 -0.79 10.60
N GLU A 64 -4.45 -0.27 10.91
CA GLU A 64 -5.56 -1.02 11.50
C GLU A 64 -6.09 -2.09 10.54
N ASP A 65 -6.41 -1.71 9.29
CA ASP A 65 -6.85 -2.67 8.26
C ASP A 65 -5.73 -3.67 7.92
N LEU A 66 -4.46 -3.23 7.94
CA LEU A 66 -3.31 -4.13 7.75
C LEU A 66 -3.26 -5.21 8.83
N PHE A 67 -3.40 -4.80 10.11
CA PHE A 67 -3.41 -5.71 11.23
C PHE A 67 -4.56 -6.74 11.13
N GLU A 68 -5.78 -6.28 10.85
CA GLU A 68 -6.94 -7.15 10.71
C GLU A 68 -6.81 -8.13 9.53
N LEU A 69 -6.24 -7.67 8.41
CA LEU A 69 -5.97 -8.53 7.26
C LEU A 69 -4.97 -9.63 7.60
N ILE A 70 -3.84 -9.28 8.24
CA ILE A 70 -2.82 -10.24 8.68
C ILE A 70 -3.42 -11.22 9.70
N ARG A 71 -4.18 -10.73 10.68
CA ARG A 71 -4.86 -11.55 11.67
C ARG A 71 -5.81 -12.57 11.01
N THR A 72 -6.53 -12.14 9.97
CA THR A 72 -7.41 -13.03 9.19
C THR A 72 -6.61 -14.09 8.43
N CYS A 73 -5.48 -13.69 7.81
CA CYS A 73 -4.60 -14.65 7.15
C CYS A 73 -4.06 -15.72 8.11
N MET A 74 -3.63 -15.30 9.31
CA MET A 74 -3.16 -16.23 10.34
C MET A 74 -4.25 -17.22 10.77
N LYS A 75 -5.49 -16.75 11.01
CA LYS A 75 -6.64 -17.61 11.38
C LYS A 75 -6.98 -18.62 10.28
N LYS A 76 -6.80 -18.24 9.01
CA LYS A 76 -7.08 -19.10 7.85
C LYS A 76 -5.87 -19.93 7.41
N ASN A 77 -4.71 -19.81 8.07
CA ASN A 77 -3.45 -20.43 7.68
C ASN A 77 -3.03 -20.06 6.23
N TRP A 78 -3.28 -18.82 5.81
CA TRP A 78 -2.88 -18.33 4.51
C TRP A 78 -1.45 -17.78 4.53
N VAL A 79 -0.69 -18.10 3.49
CA VAL A 79 0.70 -17.66 3.30
C VAL A 79 0.70 -16.38 2.48
N LEU A 80 1.26 -15.30 3.06
CA LEU A 80 1.43 -14.02 2.35
C LEU A 80 2.36 -14.19 1.15
N GLY A 81 2.06 -13.49 0.08
CA GLY A 81 2.79 -13.58 -1.19
C GLY A 81 2.48 -14.80 -2.03
N LYS A 82 1.78 -15.81 -1.47
CA LYS A 82 1.38 -17.03 -2.16
C LYS A 82 -0.15 -17.16 -2.26
N ASP A 83 -0.82 -17.20 -1.11
CA ASP A 83 -2.27 -17.38 -1.05
C ASP A 83 -3.02 -16.07 -1.15
N ILE A 84 -2.39 -14.97 -0.72
CA ILE A 84 -2.90 -13.60 -0.72
C ILE A 84 -1.73 -12.64 -0.80
N GLY A 85 -1.88 -11.54 -1.54
CA GLY A 85 -0.88 -10.48 -1.62
C GLY A 85 -1.25 -9.30 -0.73
N ILE A 86 -0.23 -8.66 -0.14
CA ILE A 86 -0.39 -7.42 0.62
C ILE A 86 0.67 -6.41 0.21
N ILE A 87 0.22 -5.20 -0.13
CA ILE A 87 1.03 -3.99 -0.24
C ILE A 87 0.47 -3.01 0.78
N SER A 88 1.30 -2.44 1.65
CA SER A 88 0.90 -1.37 2.55
C SER A 88 1.42 -0.02 2.07
N TYR A 89 0.82 1.06 2.56
CA TYR A 89 1.26 2.41 2.27
C TYR A 89 2.19 2.90 3.39
N ASP A 90 3.25 3.61 3.01
CA ASP A 90 4.33 4.10 3.83
C ASP A 90 5.14 3.05 4.62
N GLU A 91 6.45 3.25 4.60
CA GLU A 91 7.42 2.40 5.29
C GLU A 91 7.46 2.68 6.79
N THR A 92 7.44 1.63 7.58
CA THR A 92 7.76 1.67 9.00
C THR A 92 8.68 0.52 9.37
N PRO A 93 9.54 0.66 10.42
CA PRO A 93 10.39 -0.44 10.88
C PRO A 93 9.60 -1.73 11.17
N LEU A 94 8.38 -1.60 11.70
CA LEU A 94 7.52 -2.73 12.00
C LEU A 94 7.12 -3.50 10.73
N LYS A 95 6.75 -2.81 9.64
CA LYS A 95 6.37 -3.44 8.37
C LYS A 95 7.51 -4.24 7.74
N SER A 96 8.76 -3.87 8.02
CA SER A 96 9.92 -4.59 7.49
C SER A 96 10.10 -5.99 8.07
N ILE A 97 9.58 -6.25 9.27
CA ILE A 97 9.71 -7.54 9.98
C ILE A 97 8.38 -8.28 10.16
N LEU A 98 7.26 -7.57 10.09
CA LEU A 98 5.92 -8.15 10.30
C LEU A 98 5.63 -9.23 9.25
N ALA A 99 5.26 -10.43 9.72
CA ALA A 99 4.92 -11.59 8.88
C ALA A 99 5.97 -11.91 7.79
N GLY A 100 7.25 -11.74 8.09
CA GLY A 100 8.36 -11.95 7.16
C GLY A 100 8.66 -10.77 6.25
N GLY A 101 7.96 -9.66 6.41
CA GLY A 101 8.14 -8.40 5.67
C GLY A 101 6.97 -8.09 4.74
N ILE A 102 6.39 -6.91 4.94
CA ILE A 102 5.29 -6.37 4.13
C ILE A 102 5.85 -5.47 3.03
N ALA A 103 5.49 -5.76 1.78
CA ALA A 103 5.78 -4.89 0.65
C ALA A 103 5.07 -3.54 0.84
N VAL A 104 5.74 -2.43 0.53
CA VAL A 104 5.18 -1.10 0.76
C VAL A 104 5.40 -0.17 -0.43
N ILE A 105 4.42 0.68 -0.67
CA ILE A 105 4.58 1.91 -1.47
C ILE A 105 4.89 3.02 -0.48
N SER A 106 6.09 3.59 -0.54
CA SER A 106 6.53 4.56 0.46
C SER A 106 7.09 5.82 -0.14
N THR A 107 6.71 6.92 0.47
CA THR A 107 7.36 8.22 0.34
C THR A 107 8.79 8.15 0.87
N ASP A 108 9.74 8.82 0.21
CA ASP A 108 11.10 8.98 0.72
C ASP A 108 11.12 10.08 1.79
N PHE A 109 10.84 9.70 3.05
CA PHE A 109 10.78 10.63 4.18
C PHE A 109 12.14 11.28 4.48
N ALA A 110 13.26 10.59 4.22
CA ALA A 110 14.59 11.15 4.41
C ALA A 110 14.84 12.29 3.41
N LYS A 111 14.50 12.06 2.15
CA LYS A 111 14.59 13.09 1.10
C LYS A 111 13.65 14.26 1.37
N MET A 112 12.44 13.99 1.84
CA MET A 112 11.47 15.01 2.21
C MET A 112 12.01 15.91 3.34
N GLY A 113 12.59 15.34 4.39
CA GLY A 113 13.22 16.09 5.47
C GLY A 113 14.41 16.95 5.01
N GLN A 114 15.27 16.41 4.13
CA GLN A 114 16.37 17.14 3.52
C GLN A 114 15.86 18.34 2.69
N THR A 115 14.83 18.13 1.89
CA THR A 115 14.22 19.18 1.07
C THR A 115 13.60 20.27 1.95
N ALA A 116 12.83 19.89 2.99
CA ALA A 116 12.23 20.83 3.94
C ALA A 116 13.30 21.67 4.66
N SER A 117 14.39 21.03 5.13
CA SER A 117 15.52 21.74 5.73
C SER A 117 16.18 22.73 4.77
N GLY A 118 16.32 22.35 3.49
CA GLY A 118 16.83 23.23 2.44
C GLY A 118 15.94 24.44 2.17
N MET A 119 14.62 24.24 2.19
CA MET A 119 13.63 25.31 2.04
C MET A 119 13.71 26.31 3.21
N ILE A 120 13.74 25.80 4.45
CA ILE A 120 13.86 26.65 5.66
C ILE A 120 15.16 27.50 5.62
N LYS A 121 16.26 26.93 5.13
CA LYS A 121 17.54 27.62 4.99
C LYS A 121 17.62 28.55 3.76
N GLY A 122 16.54 28.71 3.01
CA GLY A 122 16.48 29.53 1.81
C GLY A 122 17.33 29.03 0.63
N ARG A 123 17.79 27.77 0.67
CA ARG A 123 18.61 27.16 -0.38
C ARG A 123 17.79 26.51 -1.50
N ILE A 124 16.53 26.19 -1.19
CA ILE A 124 15.58 25.59 -2.12
C ILE A 124 14.32 26.45 -2.11
N MET A 125 13.86 26.84 -3.29
CA MET A 125 12.66 27.67 -3.47
C MET A 125 11.65 26.93 -4.34
N GLY A 126 10.35 27.15 -4.07
CA GLY A 126 9.25 26.64 -4.88
C GLY A 126 8.73 25.26 -4.45
N LYS A 127 7.81 24.72 -5.26
CA LYS A 127 7.17 23.42 -5.03
C LYS A 127 8.06 22.29 -5.53
N MET A 128 8.36 21.32 -4.67
CA MET A 128 9.20 20.17 -4.99
C MET A 128 8.41 18.88 -4.85
N GLY A 129 8.49 18.01 -5.86
CA GLY A 129 7.97 16.65 -5.76
C GLY A 129 8.88 15.77 -4.88
N ASN A 130 8.28 14.94 -4.05
CA ASN A 130 9.03 13.97 -3.27
C ASN A 130 8.92 12.59 -3.92
N PRO A 131 10.02 11.83 -4.09
CA PRO A 131 9.97 10.51 -4.72
C PRO A 131 9.20 9.51 -3.87
N CYS A 132 8.47 8.63 -4.56
CA CYS A 132 7.78 7.49 -3.99
C CYS A 132 8.28 6.22 -4.68
N ARG A 133 8.41 5.12 -3.92
CA ARG A 133 8.90 3.85 -4.46
C ARG A 133 8.16 2.65 -3.89
N LEU A 134 8.08 1.58 -4.68
CA LEU A 134 7.65 0.27 -4.21
C LEU A 134 8.87 -0.49 -3.66
N ILE A 135 8.78 -0.93 -2.40
CA ILE A 135 9.74 -1.80 -1.75
C ILE A 135 9.15 -3.21 -1.73
N LEU A 136 9.75 -4.10 -2.51
CA LEU A 136 9.31 -5.49 -2.61
C LEU A 136 9.73 -6.28 -1.37
N ARG A 137 8.80 -7.10 -0.84
CA ARG A 137 9.01 -8.02 0.27
C ARG A 137 8.15 -9.28 0.09
N PRO A 138 8.34 -10.33 0.91
CA PRO A 138 7.65 -11.62 0.76
C PRO A 138 6.12 -11.57 0.78
N SER A 139 5.48 -10.48 1.22
CA SER A 139 4.02 -10.34 1.20
C SER A 139 3.42 -10.09 -0.19
N LEU A 140 4.26 -9.89 -1.23
CA LEU A 140 3.82 -9.61 -2.61
C LEU A 140 4.33 -10.65 -3.60
#